data_015f2ad7b221f7b38d2e5543d25dcb7e
#
_entry.id   015f2ad7b221f7b38d2e5543d25dcb7e
#
_cell.length_a   1.000
_cell.length_b   1.000
_cell.length_c   1.000
_cell.angle_alpha   90.00
_cell.angle_beta   90.00
_cell.angle_gamma   90.00
#
_symmetry.space_group_name_H-M   'P 1'
#
loop_
_entity.id
_entity.type
_entity.pdbx_description
1 polymer ?
#
loop_
_entity_poly.entity_id
_entity_poly.type
_entity_poly.pdbx_seq_one_letter_code
_entity_poly.pdbx_strand_id
1 'polypeptide(L)'
;MRHMNNIKERIKIFSGAKLKYIAFASMLIDHFNKAIIYPNLDGGTLNRISDLFDILGRIAFPIFIFLLIEGYFHTRNKYKYLGTLLLFGIISEVPFDMCTSAVFFEPNWNNIMFTLSFVLAIIWVIDVLKEKLNKPLWYVVSILIIAVMCFVAMNLGLDYEHHAVLIGYFMYLFHDKYIYSIPFCYASMFKEPWALLGFGLNLTYNGERGRQNKLFNYFFYPVHLLILGIIRMCLKI
;
A
#
# COMPACT_ATOMS: atom_id res chain seq x y z
N MET A 1 -23.35 21.16 -15.06
CA MET A 1 -23.09 20.80 -13.67
C MET A 1 -23.94 19.61 -13.17
N ARG A 2 -25.26 19.58 -13.37
CA ARG A 2 -26.12 18.46 -12.86
C ARG A 2 -25.78 17.09 -13.47
N HIS A 3 -25.36 17.02 -14.75
CA HIS A 3 -24.97 15.77 -15.41
C HIS A 3 -23.62 15.20 -14.91
N MET A 4 -22.66 16.09 -14.59
CA MET A 4 -21.37 15.68 -14.02
C MET A 4 -21.51 15.17 -12.59
N ASN A 5 -22.43 15.72 -11.79
CA ASN A 5 -22.70 15.22 -10.45
C ASN A 5 -23.35 13.83 -10.46
N ASN A 6 -24.27 13.58 -11.39
CA ASN A 6 -24.88 12.25 -11.59
C ASN A 6 -23.87 11.17 -12.00
N ILE A 7 -22.86 11.52 -12.81
CA ILE A 7 -21.80 10.60 -13.21
C ILE A 7 -20.87 10.31 -12.01
N LYS A 8 -20.52 11.32 -11.22
CA LYS A 8 -19.71 11.15 -10.00
C LYS A 8 -20.37 10.24 -8.96
N GLU A 9 -21.69 10.34 -8.77
CA GLU A 9 -22.43 9.48 -7.85
C GLU A 9 -22.54 8.02 -8.36
N ARG A 10 -22.67 7.84 -9.68
CA ARG A 10 -22.75 6.50 -10.31
C ARG A 10 -21.45 5.71 -10.23
N ILE A 11 -20.30 6.35 -10.11
CA ILE A 11 -18.98 5.70 -10.05
C ILE A 11 -18.63 5.27 -8.62
N LYS A 12 -19.20 5.89 -7.59
CA LYS A 12 -18.93 5.61 -6.17
C LYS A 12 -19.68 4.36 -5.68
N ILE A 13 -19.20 3.20 -6.04
CA ILE A 13 -19.88 1.89 -5.83
C ILE A 13 -19.22 1.01 -4.77
N PHE A 14 -17.92 1.22 -4.45
CA PHE A 14 -17.19 0.37 -3.55
C PHE A 14 -17.00 1.01 -2.17
N SER A 15 -17.32 0.26 -1.13
CA SER A 15 -16.93 0.61 0.24
C SER A 15 -15.46 0.31 0.48
N GLY A 16 -14.87 0.90 1.53
CA GLY A 16 -13.50 0.60 1.93
C GLY A 16 -13.25 -0.89 2.20
N ALA A 17 -14.25 -1.63 2.67
CA ALA A 17 -14.17 -3.07 2.81
C ALA A 17 -14.01 -3.79 1.47
N LYS A 18 -14.81 -3.43 0.47
CA LYS A 18 -14.72 -4.04 -0.87
C LYS A 18 -13.38 -3.74 -1.54
N LEU A 19 -12.91 -2.48 -1.49
CA LEU A 19 -11.59 -2.11 -1.99
C LEU A 19 -10.48 -2.91 -1.30
N LYS A 20 -10.55 -3.07 0.02
CA LYS A 20 -9.59 -3.88 0.78
C LYS A 20 -9.57 -5.33 0.33
N TYR A 21 -10.73 -5.95 0.10
CA TYR A 21 -10.76 -7.35 -0.37
C TYR A 21 -10.24 -7.50 -1.81
N ILE A 22 -10.47 -6.50 -2.67
CA ILE A 22 -9.83 -6.46 -4.01
C ILE A 22 -8.30 -6.38 -3.85
N ALA A 23 -7.80 -5.51 -2.96
CA ALA A 23 -6.37 -5.40 -2.69
C ALA A 23 -5.79 -6.69 -2.10
N PHE A 24 -6.50 -7.39 -1.22
CA PHE A 24 -6.08 -8.69 -0.69
C PHE A 24 -5.98 -9.76 -1.78
N ALA A 25 -6.95 -9.83 -2.70
CA ALA A 25 -6.90 -10.77 -3.82
C ALA A 25 -5.72 -10.46 -4.75
N SER A 26 -5.52 -9.20 -5.09
CA SER A 26 -4.38 -8.74 -5.89
C SER A 26 -3.05 -9.08 -5.22
N MET A 27 -2.90 -8.80 -3.93
CA MET A 27 -1.69 -9.09 -3.16
C MET A 27 -1.41 -10.60 -3.05
N LEU A 28 -2.45 -11.43 -2.90
CA LEU A 28 -2.29 -12.89 -2.88
C LEU A 28 -1.76 -13.40 -4.22
N ILE A 29 -2.25 -12.86 -5.34
CA ILE A 29 -1.79 -13.20 -6.69
C ILE A 29 -0.32 -12.81 -6.86
N ASP A 30 0.07 -11.59 -6.43
CA ASP A 30 1.45 -11.10 -6.49
C ASP A 30 2.40 -11.99 -5.68
N HIS A 31 2.05 -12.30 -4.42
CA HIS A 31 2.89 -13.14 -3.57
C HIS A 31 2.95 -14.60 -4.06
N PHE A 32 1.86 -15.13 -4.59
CA PHE A 32 1.88 -16.45 -5.22
C PHE A 32 2.81 -16.45 -6.43
N ASN A 33 2.78 -15.40 -7.26
CA ASN A 33 3.72 -15.25 -8.37
C ASN A 33 5.18 -15.26 -7.88
N LYS A 34 5.50 -14.39 -6.93
CA LYS A 34 6.85 -14.25 -6.38
C LYS A 34 7.38 -15.51 -5.68
N ALA A 35 6.50 -16.20 -4.94
CA ALA A 35 6.90 -17.38 -4.17
C ALA A 35 7.01 -18.65 -5.00
N ILE A 36 6.12 -18.84 -6.00
CA ILE A 36 5.93 -20.13 -6.67
C ILE A 36 6.25 -20.07 -8.15
N ILE A 37 5.72 -19.06 -8.89
CA ILE A 37 5.87 -19.04 -10.35
C ILE A 37 7.23 -18.49 -10.74
N TYR A 38 7.61 -17.33 -10.22
CA TYR A 38 8.83 -16.61 -10.58
C TYR A 38 10.11 -17.45 -10.40
N PRO A 39 10.29 -18.24 -9.32
CA PRO A 39 11.45 -19.11 -9.20
C PRO A 39 11.51 -20.27 -10.21
N ASN A 40 10.39 -20.60 -10.86
CA ASN A 40 10.26 -21.73 -11.80
C ASN A 40 10.04 -21.29 -13.26
N LEU A 41 10.43 -20.07 -13.62
CA LEU A 41 10.27 -19.57 -14.99
C LEU A 41 11.09 -20.42 -15.99
N ASP A 42 10.42 -20.82 -17.08
CA ASP A 42 10.95 -21.73 -18.10
C ASP A 42 11.14 -21.09 -19.49
N GLY A 43 10.86 -19.78 -19.62
CA GLY A 43 10.86 -19.06 -20.91
C GLY A 43 9.59 -19.27 -21.75
N GLY A 44 8.61 -20.03 -21.25
CA GLY A 44 7.40 -20.41 -21.96
C GLY A 44 6.11 -19.85 -21.39
N THR A 45 5.16 -20.75 -21.12
CA THR A 45 3.82 -20.38 -20.62
C THR A 45 3.86 -19.77 -19.23
N LEU A 46 4.77 -20.23 -18.35
CA LEU A 46 4.91 -19.69 -16.99
C LEU A 46 5.32 -18.23 -17.00
N ASN A 47 6.14 -17.79 -17.95
CA ASN A 47 6.51 -16.37 -18.06
C ASN A 47 5.30 -15.49 -18.33
N ARG A 48 4.41 -15.91 -19.26
CA ARG A 48 3.18 -15.14 -19.56
C ARG A 48 2.22 -15.09 -18.36
N ILE A 49 2.15 -16.17 -17.58
CA ILE A 49 1.34 -16.21 -16.37
C ILE A 49 1.95 -15.30 -15.31
N SER A 50 3.28 -15.31 -15.14
CA SER A 50 4.01 -14.43 -14.24
C SER A 50 3.77 -12.96 -14.59
N ASP A 51 3.89 -12.57 -15.86
CA ASP A 51 3.64 -11.21 -16.34
C ASP A 51 2.21 -10.76 -16.02
N LEU A 52 1.21 -11.63 -16.25
CA LEU A 52 -0.18 -11.33 -15.91
C LEU A 52 -0.38 -11.15 -14.40
N PHE A 53 0.26 -11.98 -13.59
CA PHE A 53 0.14 -11.91 -12.14
C PHE A 53 0.85 -10.69 -11.58
N ASP A 54 1.97 -10.27 -12.18
CA ASP A 54 2.63 -9.00 -11.85
C ASP A 54 1.69 -7.82 -12.14
N ILE A 55 1.06 -7.78 -13.30
CA ILE A 55 0.08 -6.74 -13.64
C ILE A 55 -1.03 -6.66 -12.59
N LEU A 56 -1.62 -7.81 -12.24
CA LEU A 56 -2.70 -7.88 -11.25
C LEU A 56 -2.20 -7.49 -9.85
N GLY A 57 -0.97 -7.83 -9.51
CA GLY A 57 -0.33 -7.50 -8.23
C GLY A 57 -0.18 -5.98 -8.00
N ARG A 58 0.07 -5.22 -9.06
CA ARG A 58 0.26 -3.75 -8.96
C ARG A 58 -0.98 -2.98 -8.49
N ILE A 59 -2.15 -3.60 -8.51
CA ILE A 59 -3.40 -3.00 -8.03
C ILE A 59 -3.43 -2.85 -6.50
N ALA A 60 -2.77 -3.73 -5.75
CA ALA A 60 -2.87 -3.80 -4.29
C ALA A 60 -2.34 -2.55 -3.58
N PHE A 61 -1.11 -2.15 -3.88
CA PHE A 61 -0.43 -1.08 -3.16
C PHE A 61 -1.16 0.28 -3.23
N PRO A 62 -1.60 0.79 -4.40
CA PRO A 62 -2.37 2.02 -4.48
C PRO A 62 -3.65 2.01 -3.63
N ILE A 63 -4.30 0.84 -3.49
CA ILE A 63 -5.50 0.71 -2.66
C ILE A 63 -5.13 0.72 -1.18
N PHE A 64 -4.07 0.01 -0.78
CA PHE A 64 -3.67 -0.03 0.64
C PHE A 64 -3.24 1.33 1.15
N ILE A 65 -2.43 2.07 0.38
CA ILE A 65 -1.99 3.40 0.82
C ILE A 65 -3.16 4.41 0.83
N PHE A 66 -4.10 4.30 -0.10
CA PHE A 66 -5.35 5.06 -0.07
C PHE A 66 -6.14 4.76 1.21
N LEU A 67 -6.37 3.48 1.53
CA LEU A 67 -7.10 3.08 2.73
C LEU A 67 -6.34 3.43 4.03
N LEU A 68 -5.01 3.52 3.99
CA LEU A 68 -4.19 4.02 5.09
C LEU A 68 -4.53 5.49 5.39
N ILE A 69 -4.53 6.33 4.35
CA ILE A 69 -4.84 7.77 4.49
C ILE A 69 -6.29 7.98 4.90
N GLU A 70 -7.25 7.26 4.31
CA GLU A 70 -8.65 7.27 4.77
C GLU A 70 -8.75 6.87 6.25
N GLY A 71 -8.05 5.80 6.64
CA GLY A 71 -7.97 5.36 8.02
C GLY A 71 -7.37 6.41 8.96
N TYR A 72 -6.38 7.16 8.51
CA TYR A 72 -5.77 8.25 9.28
C TYR A 72 -6.78 9.34 9.63
N PHE A 73 -7.60 9.77 8.67
CA PHE A 73 -8.61 10.81 8.90
C PHE A 73 -9.80 10.32 9.74
N HIS A 74 -10.11 9.03 9.70
CA HIS A 74 -11.25 8.45 10.41
C HIS A 74 -10.91 7.84 11.77
N THR A 75 -9.62 7.66 12.11
CA THR A 75 -9.23 7.04 13.38
C THR A 75 -9.33 8.02 14.55
N ARG A 76 -9.88 7.56 15.67
CA ARG A 76 -9.89 8.31 16.94
C ARG A 76 -8.57 8.20 17.71
N ASN A 77 -7.78 7.16 17.45
CA ASN A 77 -6.54 6.89 18.17
C ASN A 77 -5.42 6.52 17.18
N LYS A 78 -4.62 7.53 16.83
CA LYS A 78 -3.49 7.41 15.89
C LYS A 78 -2.38 6.52 16.45
N TYR A 79 -2.14 6.55 17.78
CA TYR A 79 -1.15 5.68 18.43
C TYR A 79 -1.52 4.20 18.31
N LYS A 80 -2.80 3.87 18.58
CA LYS A 80 -3.28 2.49 18.41
C LYS A 80 -3.20 2.04 16.97
N TYR A 81 -3.49 2.92 16.02
CA TYR A 81 -3.42 2.61 14.59
C TYR A 81 -1.97 2.31 14.17
N LEU A 82 -1.03 3.19 14.51
CA LEU A 82 0.39 2.99 14.24
C LEU A 82 0.93 1.74 14.94
N GLY A 83 0.64 1.57 16.22
CA GLY A 83 1.07 0.39 17.00
C GLY A 83 0.52 -0.93 16.44
N THR A 84 -0.70 -0.93 15.89
CA THR A 84 -1.26 -2.13 15.22
C THR A 84 -0.49 -2.46 13.93
N LEU A 85 -0.17 -1.46 13.10
CA LEU A 85 0.61 -1.69 11.88
C LEU A 85 2.01 -2.22 12.19
N LEU A 86 2.69 -1.61 13.18
CA LEU A 86 4.02 -2.06 13.62
C LEU A 86 3.99 -3.49 14.18
N LEU A 87 2.99 -3.82 15.01
CA LEU A 87 2.84 -5.16 15.57
C LEU A 87 2.68 -6.20 14.47
N PHE A 88 1.80 -5.95 13.50
CA PHE A 88 1.60 -6.87 12.37
C PHE A 88 2.78 -6.84 11.39
N GLY A 89 3.55 -5.74 11.32
CA GLY A 89 4.84 -5.69 10.63
C GLY A 89 5.83 -6.71 11.23
N ILE A 90 6.02 -6.67 12.54
CA ILE A 90 6.91 -7.59 13.26
C ILE A 90 6.45 -9.06 13.10
N ILE A 91 5.15 -9.32 13.26
CA ILE A 91 4.60 -10.69 13.12
C ILE A 91 4.80 -11.23 11.68
N SER A 92 4.75 -10.34 10.68
CA SER A 92 4.77 -10.72 9.26
C SER A 92 6.17 -10.78 8.67
N GLU A 93 7.23 -10.34 9.37
CA GLU A 93 8.57 -10.23 8.81
C GLU A 93 9.12 -11.61 8.44
N VAL A 94 9.16 -12.54 9.36
CA VAL A 94 9.61 -13.91 9.07
C VAL A 94 8.77 -14.58 7.96
N PRO A 95 7.42 -14.58 7.99
CA PRO A 95 6.59 -15.03 6.88
C PRO A 95 6.91 -14.34 5.54
N PHE A 96 7.20 -13.05 5.55
CA PHE A 96 7.55 -12.28 4.37
C PHE A 96 8.89 -12.73 3.77
N ASP A 97 9.92 -12.85 4.58
CA ASP A 97 11.25 -13.31 4.16
C ASP A 97 11.21 -14.74 3.61
N MET A 98 10.47 -15.63 4.27
CA MET A 98 10.24 -16.99 3.78
C MET A 98 9.55 -17.00 2.41
N CYS A 99 8.58 -16.11 2.21
CA CYS A 99 7.79 -16.02 0.99
C CYS A 99 8.59 -15.39 -0.17
N THR A 100 9.36 -14.33 0.09
CA THR A 100 10.02 -13.52 -0.96
C THR A 100 11.44 -13.93 -1.24
N SER A 101 12.18 -14.40 -0.22
CA SER A 101 13.62 -14.65 -0.28
C SER A 101 14.01 -16.09 0.07
N ALA A 102 13.04 -16.95 0.44
CA ALA A 102 13.28 -18.33 0.89
C ALA A 102 14.27 -18.45 2.06
N VAL A 103 14.34 -17.44 2.91
CA VAL A 103 15.16 -17.39 4.14
C VAL A 103 14.29 -17.02 5.35
N PHE A 104 14.77 -17.25 6.56
CA PHE A 104 14.04 -16.84 7.76
C PHE A 104 14.25 -15.37 8.13
N PHE A 105 15.31 -14.74 7.63
CA PHE A 105 15.63 -13.36 7.92
C PHE A 105 16.44 -12.71 6.80
N GLU A 106 15.88 -11.63 6.20
CA GLU A 106 16.49 -10.80 5.16
C GLU A 106 16.52 -9.33 5.64
N PRO A 107 17.66 -8.84 6.16
CA PRO A 107 17.72 -7.54 6.83
C PRO A 107 17.59 -6.33 5.89
N ASN A 108 17.77 -6.54 4.58
CA ASN A 108 17.83 -5.46 3.61
C ASN A 108 16.48 -5.12 2.98
N TRP A 109 15.44 -5.91 3.24
CA TRP A 109 14.13 -5.71 2.67
C TRP A 109 13.02 -6.00 3.68
N ASN A 110 12.28 -4.96 4.04
CA ASN A 110 11.24 -5.02 5.05
C ASN A 110 9.84 -5.05 4.44
N ASN A 111 8.92 -5.75 5.08
CA ASN A 111 7.55 -5.92 4.58
C ASN A 111 6.74 -4.60 4.55
N ILE A 112 5.68 -4.60 3.74
CA ILE A 112 4.81 -3.44 3.48
C ILE A 112 4.18 -2.82 4.74
N MET A 113 4.00 -3.57 5.84
CA MET A 113 3.41 -3.03 7.07
C MET A 113 4.33 -2.00 7.73
N PHE A 114 5.65 -2.20 7.67
CA PHE A 114 6.63 -1.21 8.11
C PHE A 114 6.59 0.03 7.23
N THR A 115 6.48 -0.13 5.92
CA THR A 115 6.32 0.99 4.98
C THR A 115 5.07 1.81 5.28
N LEU A 116 3.92 1.15 5.46
CA LEU A 116 2.67 1.82 5.81
C LEU A 116 2.74 2.51 7.18
N SER A 117 3.43 1.91 8.15
CA SER A 117 3.67 2.50 9.46
C SER A 117 4.53 3.77 9.36
N PHE A 118 5.57 3.71 8.54
CA PHE A 118 6.48 4.83 8.30
C PHE A 118 5.74 6.01 7.64
N VAL A 119 4.98 5.74 6.58
CA VAL A 119 4.14 6.75 5.91
C VAL A 119 3.13 7.35 6.88
N LEU A 120 2.45 6.53 7.69
CA LEU A 120 1.49 7.00 8.68
C LEU A 120 2.13 7.95 9.70
N ALA A 121 3.31 7.61 10.20
CA ALA A 121 4.05 8.45 11.14
C ALA A 121 4.45 9.80 10.53
N ILE A 122 4.94 9.80 9.28
CA ILE A 122 5.30 11.03 8.55
C ILE A 122 4.08 11.93 8.37
N ILE A 123 2.97 11.38 7.87
CA ILE A 123 1.73 12.14 7.66
C ILE A 123 1.23 12.71 8.98
N TRP A 124 1.30 11.94 10.06
CA TRP A 124 0.89 12.43 11.38
C TRP A 124 1.75 13.61 11.86
N VAL A 125 3.07 13.54 11.69
CA VAL A 125 3.97 14.67 12.01
C VAL A 125 3.63 15.91 11.19
N ILE A 126 3.47 15.76 9.87
CA ILE A 126 3.11 16.86 8.97
C ILE A 126 1.77 17.49 9.34
N ASP A 127 0.78 16.68 9.73
CA ASP A 127 -0.55 17.14 10.13
C ASP A 127 -0.50 17.93 11.46
N VAL A 128 0.28 17.49 12.44
CA VAL A 128 0.51 18.21 13.70
C VAL A 128 1.20 19.56 13.45
N LEU A 129 2.15 19.62 12.53
CA LEU A 129 2.84 20.86 12.16
C LEU A 129 1.92 21.85 11.43
N LYS A 130 0.89 21.37 10.75
CA LYS A 130 -0.11 22.20 10.07
C LYS A 130 -0.87 23.13 11.02
N GLU A 131 -1.07 22.69 12.26
CA GLU A 131 -1.74 23.50 13.30
C GLU A 131 -0.80 24.53 13.94
N LYS A 132 0.52 24.33 13.83
CA LYS A 132 1.54 25.15 14.49
C LYS A 132 2.20 26.18 13.58
N LEU A 133 2.20 25.97 12.28
CA LEU A 133 2.89 26.79 11.30
C LEU A 133 1.90 27.55 10.42
N ASN A 134 2.31 28.73 9.95
CA ASN A 134 1.56 29.40 8.89
C ASN A 134 1.64 28.61 7.58
N LYS A 135 0.64 28.79 6.73
CA LYS A 135 0.47 27.98 5.53
C LYS A 135 1.69 27.93 4.60
N PRO A 136 2.37 29.05 4.24
CA PRO A 136 3.56 28.97 3.40
C PRO A 136 4.70 28.18 4.05
N LEU A 137 4.98 28.44 5.33
CA LEU A 137 6.04 27.75 6.06
C LEU A 137 5.74 26.26 6.22
N TRP A 138 4.48 25.90 6.45
CA TRP A 138 4.06 24.51 6.53
C TRP A 138 4.36 23.74 5.23
N TYR A 139 4.09 24.31 4.05
CA TYR A 139 4.42 23.67 2.78
C TYR A 139 5.93 23.46 2.62
N VAL A 140 6.75 24.49 2.94
CA VAL A 140 8.21 24.38 2.86
C VAL A 140 8.73 23.27 3.79
N VAL A 141 8.29 23.29 5.05
CA VAL A 141 8.71 22.28 6.05
C VAL A 141 8.22 20.87 5.65
N SER A 142 7.01 20.75 5.13
CA SER A 142 6.48 19.45 4.66
C SER A 142 7.31 18.88 3.52
N ILE A 143 7.68 19.70 2.54
CA ILE A 143 8.53 19.28 1.40
C ILE A 143 9.91 18.82 1.90
N LEU A 144 10.52 19.56 2.83
CA LEU A 144 11.80 19.19 3.42
C LEU A 144 11.71 17.85 4.19
N ILE A 145 10.65 17.67 5.01
CA ILE A 145 10.41 16.41 5.71
C ILE A 145 10.29 15.27 4.69
N ILE A 146 9.47 15.45 3.66
CA ILE A 146 9.26 14.40 2.63
C ILE A 146 10.55 14.06 1.92
N ALA A 147 11.38 15.06 1.54
CA ALA A 147 12.66 14.82 0.89
C ALA A 147 13.61 13.99 1.76
N VAL A 148 13.73 14.34 3.04
CA VAL A 148 14.55 13.60 4.01
C VAL A 148 14.00 12.19 4.22
N MET A 149 12.69 12.05 4.39
CA MET A 149 12.05 10.74 4.67
C MET A 149 12.05 9.82 3.44
N CYS A 150 12.04 10.35 2.22
CA CYS A 150 12.29 9.56 1.00
C CYS A 150 13.70 8.94 1.03
N PHE A 151 14.71 9.72 1.38
CA PHE A 151 16.08 9.22 1.52
C PHE A 151 16.18 8.15 2.63
N VAL A 152 15.55 8.39 3.78
CA VAL A 152 15.51 7.41 4.89
C VAL A 152 14.81 6.12 4.47
N ALA A 153 13.68 6.20 3.75
CA ALA A 153 12.93 5.04 3.29
C ALA A 153 13.75 4.12 2.37
N MET A 154 14.54 4.72 1.47
CA MET A 154 15.46 3.98 0.59
C MET A 154 16.56 3.24 1.38
N ASN A 155 17.10 3.88 2.42
CA ASN A 155 18.17 3.28 3.22
C ASN A 155 17.67 2.23 4.24
N LEU A 156 16.39 2.27 4.60
CA LEU A 156 15.77 1.27 5.48
C LEU A 156 15.28 0.02 4.75
N GLY A 157 15.41 -0.06 3.43
CA GLY A 157 14.91 -1.19 2.65
C GLY A 157 13.39 -1.38 2.76
N LEU A 158 12.65 -0.29 2.87
CA LEU A 158 11.18 -0.36 2.94
C LEU A 158 10.59 -0.75 1.60
N ASP A 159 9.57 -1.62 1.61
CA ASP A 159 8.84 -1.97 0.40
C ASP A 159 8.24 -0.69 -0.25
N TYR A 160 8.38 -0.56 -1.56
CA TYR A 160 8.08 0.67 -2.32
C TYR A 160 8.90 1.92 -1.93
N GLU A 161 9.83 1.84 -1.01
CA GLU A 161 10.82 2.90 -0.70
C GLU A 161 10.23 4.32 -0.67
N HIS A 162 10.88 5.26 -1.39
CA HIS A 162 10.46 6.66 -1.51
C HIS A 162 9.12 6.83 -2.24
N HIS A 163 8.72 5.89 -3.10
CA HIS A 163 7.43 5.94 -3.81
C HIS A 163 6.26 5.94 -2.82
N ALA A 164 6.33 5.11 -1.76
CA ALA A 164 5.30 5.05 -0.74
C ALA A 164 5.15 6.39 0.01
N VAL A 165 6.26 7.04 0.33
CA VAL A 165 6.28 8.33 1.03
C VAL A 165 5.64 9.42 0.16
N LEU A 166 6.02 9.51 -1.12
CA LEU A 166 5.47 10.49 -2.06
C LEU A 166 3.97 10.27 -2.29
N ILE A 167 3.56 9.03 -2.54
CA ILE A 167 2.16 8.69 -2.78
C ILE A 167 1.31 9.00 -1.55
N GLY A 168 1.76 8.59 -0.35
CA GLY A 168 1.08 8.89 0.90
C GLY A 168 0.91 10.39 1.11
N TYR A 169 1.95 11.18 0.85
CA TYR A 169 1.90 12.64 0.97
C TYR A 169 0.93 13.28 -0.02
N PHE A 170 0.95 12.89 -1.29
CA PHE A 170 0.02 13.44 -2.27
C PHE A 170 -1.43 13.05 -1.99
N MET A 171 -1.68 11.81 -1.55
CA MET A 171 -3.01 11.39 -1.12
C MET A 171 -3.50 12.16 0.11
N TYR A 172 -2.62 12.44 1.08
CA TYR A 172 -2.94 13.29 2.23
C TYR A 172 -3.23 14.74 1.80
N LEU A 173 -2.37 15.31 0.94
CA LEU A 173 -2.49 16.70 0.51
C LEU A 173 -3.79 16.96 -0.27
N PHE A 174 -4.21 16.00 -1.09
CA PHE A 174 -5.40 16.08 -1.95
C PHE A 174 -6.55 15.21 -1.44
N HIS A 175 -6.61 14.90 -0.14
CA HIS A 175 -7.61 14.00 0.44
C HIS A 175 -9.05 14.36 0.04
N ASP A 176 -9.47 15.63 0.12
CA ASP A 176 -10.81 16.07 -0.23
C ASP A 176 -11.13 15.97 -1.74
N LYS A 177 -10.09 15.93 -2.57
CA LYS A 177 -10.18 15.90 -4.04
C LYS A 177 -9.18 14.90 -4.62
N TYR A 178 -9.31 13.65 -4.22
CA TYR A 178 -8.40 12.57 -4.53
C TYR A 178 -7.97 12.48 -6.00
N ILE A 179 -8.85 12.84 -6.94
CA ILE A 179 -8.53 12.81 -8.39
C ILE A 179 -7.29 13.66 -8.73
N TYR A 180 -7.02 14.73 -7.98
CA TYR A 180 -5.84 15.57 -8.20
C TYR A 180 -4.56 14.93 -7.69
N SER A 181 -4.63 13.94 -6.80
CA SER A 181 -3.43 13.20 -6.36
C SER A 181 -2.94 12.21 -7.40
N ILE A 182 -3.83 11.69 -8.27
CA ILE A 182 -3.51 10.59 -9.21
C ILE A 182 -2.34 10.92 -10.13
N PRO A 183 -2.27 12.09 -10.81
CA PRO A 183 -1.14 12.40 -11.67
C PRO A 183 0.20 12.38 -10.94
N PHE A 184 0.25 12.91 -9.72
CA PHE A 184 1.47 12.93 -8.91
C PHE A 184 1.85 11.55 -8.39
N CYS A 185 0.86 10.78 -7.91
CA CYS A 185 1.06 9.41 -7.47
C CYS A 185 1.56 8.52 -8.61
N TYR A 186 0.95 8.66 -9.80
CA TYR A 186 1.35 7.89 -10.96
C TYR A 186 2.74 8.31 -11.48
N ALA A 187 3.05 9.61 -11.48
CA ALA A 187 4.38 10.09 -11.86
C ALA A 187 5.50 9.53 -10.96
N SER A 188 5.22 9.31 -9.66
CA SER A 188 6.18 8.67 -8.77
C SER A 188 6.40 7.17 -9.07
N MET A 189 5.43 6.50 -9.71
CA MET A 189 5.46 5.07 -10.07
C MET A 189 5.37 4.85 -11.58
N PHE A 190 5.90 5.76 -12.41
CA PHE A 190 5.73 5.67 -13.87
C PHE A 190 6.31 4.39 -14.50
N LYS A 191 7.25 3.73 -13.83
CA LYS A 191 7.81 2.42 -14.23
C LYS A 191 6.83 1.26 -14.01
N GLU A 192 5.79 1.49 -13.21
CA GLU A 192 4.76 0.52 -12.87
C GLU A 192 3.39 0.97 -13.44
N PRO A 193 3.21 0.96 -14.79
CA PRO A 193 2.04 1.55 -15.43
C PRO A 193 0.72 0.95 -14.96
N TRP A 194 0.72 -0.30 -14.57
CA TRP A 194 -0.47 -1.02 -14.11
C TRP A 194 -0.96 -0.59 -12.72
N ALA A 195 -0.14 0.13 -11.93
CA ALA A 195 -0.57 0.76 -10.68
C ALA A 195 -1.71 1.77 -10.91
N LEU A 196 -1.84 2.32 -12.14
CA LEU A 196 -2.93 3.21 -12.53
C LEU A 196 -4.31 2.56 -12.34
N LEU A 197 -4.42 1.24 -12.51
CA LEU A 197 -5.67 0.51 -12.26
C LEU A 197 -6.10 0.61 -10.79
N GLY A 198 -5.16 0.46 -9.86
CA GLY A 198 -5.41 0.62 -8.43
C GLY A 198 -5.78 2.06 -8.05
N PHE A 199 -5.08 3.05 -8.60
CA PHE A 199 -5.44 4.47 -8.41
C PHE A 199 -6.84 4.77 -8.98
N GLY A 200 -7.18 4.21 -10.14
CA GLY A 200 -8.52 4.33 -10.74
C GLY A 200 -9.62 3.70 -9.87
N LEU A 201 -9.36 2.52 -9.29
CA LEU A 201 -10.29 1.85 -8.40
C LEU A 201 -10.59 2.69 -7.14
N ASN A 202 -9.62 3.45 -6.63
CA ASN A 202 -9.85 4.33 -5.49
C ASN A 202 -10.88 5.45 -5.77
N LEU A 203 -11.05 5.86 -7.05
CA LEU A 203 -12.09 6.81 -7.44
C LEU A 203 -13.51 6.27 -7.27
N THR A 204 -13.65 4.95 -7.19
CA THR A 204 -14.95 4.28 -7.00
C THR A 204 -15.36 4.21 -5.53
N TYR A 205 -14.53 4.70 -4.60
CA TYR A 205 -14.81 4.71 -3.18
C TYR A 205 -16.02 5.60 -2.85
N ASN A 206 -16.99 5.04 -2.13
CA ASN A 206 -18.26 5.70 -1.80
C ASN A 206 -18.26 6.46 -0.46
N GLY A 207 -17.12 6.54 0.23
CA GLY A 207 -17.01 7.18 1.55
C GLY A 207 -17.41 6.28 2.72
N GLU A 208 -17.90 5.06 2.48
CA GLU A 208 -18.35 4.15 3.54
C GLU A 208 -17.27 3.13 3.89
N ARG A 209 -17.11 2.86 5.20
CA ARG A 209 -16.21 1.82 5.68
C ARG A 209 -16.59 0.42 5.18
N GLY A 210 -17.89 0.13 5.12
CA GLY A 210 -18.44 -1.20 4.83
C GLY A 210 -18.25 -2.21 5.97
N ARG A 211 -18.88 -3.39 5.84
CA ARG A 211 -18.76 -4.49 6.80
C ARG A 211 -17.42 -5.19 6.63
N GLN A 212 -16.69 -5.36 7.73
CA GLN A 212 -15.36 -5.96 7.74
C GLN A 212 -15.25 -7.00 8.85
N ASN A 213 -14.64 -8.15 8.53
CA ASN A 213 -14.18 -9.08 9.55
C ASN A 213 -12.80 -8.63 10.05
N LYS A 214 -12.73 -8.19 11.30
CA LYS A 214 -11.50 -7.67 11.91
C LYS A 214 -10.39 -8.72 11.98
N LEU A 215 -10.71 -9.94 12.38
CA LEU A 215 -9.73 -11.01 12.48
C LEU A 215 -9.15 -11.34 11.11
N PHE A 216 -10.00 -11.54 10.11
CA PHE A 216 -9.57 -11.77 8.74
C PHE A 216 -8.64 -10.64 8.23
N ASN A 217 -9.01 -9.39 8.45
CA ASN A 217 -8.21 -8.25 7.99
C ASN A 217 -6.82 -8.18 8.63
N TYR A 218 -6.67 -8.59 9.89
CA TYR A 218 -5.38 -8.57 10.58
C TYR A 218 -4.52 -9.78 10.22
N PHE A 219 -5.12 -10.97 10.17
CA PHE A 219 -4.36 -12.20 9.98
C PHE A 219 -4.16 -12.59 8.53
N PHE A 220 -4.90 -12.01 7.59
CA PHE A 220 -4.73 -12.32 6.17
C PHE A 220 -3.27 -12.16 5.71
N TYR A 221 -2.64 -11.03 6.06
CA TYR A 221 -1.29 -10.72 5.61
C TYR A 221 -0.25 -11.72 6.14
N PRO A 222 -0.06 -11.93 7.45
CA PRO A 222 0.93 -12.88 7.93
C PRO A 222 0.61 -14.34 7.56
N VAL A 223 -0.68 -14.74 7.50
CA VAL A 223 -1.05 -16.14 7.27
C VAL A 223 -0.81 -16.55 5.82
N HIS A 224 -1.22 -15.76 4.81
CA HIS A 224 -0.99 -16.16 3.42
C HIS A 224 0.51 -16.17 3.07
N LEU A 225 1.30 -15.22 3.62
CA LEU A 225 2.74 -15.20 3.48
C LEU A 225 3.40 -16.44 4.11
N LEU A 226 2.97 -16.82 5.31
CA LEU A 226 3.47 -18.01 6.00
C LEU A 226 3.18 -19.27 5.19
N ILE A 227 1.95 -19.42 4.68
CA ILE A 227 1.57 -20.57 3.85
C ILE A 227 2.43 -20.64 2.60
N LEU A 228 2.56 -19.54 1.86
CA LEU A 228 3.36 -19.49 0.64
C LEU A 228 4.86 -19.70 0.94
N GLY A 229 5.37 -19.10 2.02
CA GLY A 229 6.76 -19.28 2.45
C GLY A 229 7.07 -20.73 2.82
N ILE A 230 6.19 -21.41 3.57
CA ILE A 230 6.37 -22.84 3.87
C ILE A 230 6.40 -23.66 2.58
N ILE A 231 5.46 -23.42 1.66
CA ILE A 231 5.43 -24.14 0.38
C ILE A 231 6.74 -23.90 -0.38
N ARG A 232 7.19 -22.66 -0.50
CA ARG A 232 8.43 -22.30 -1.19
C ARG A 232 9.65 -23.01 -0.59
N MET A 233 9.79 -22.94 0.73
CA MET A 233 10.91 -23.60 1.42
C MET A 233 10.86 -25.14 1.32
N CYS A 234 9.67 -25.75 1.36
CA CYS A 234 9.51 -27.19 1.18
C CYS A 234 9.86 -27.64 -0.25
N LEU A 235 9.52 -26.84 -1.24
CA LEU A 235 9.86 -27.10 -2.65
C LEU A 235 11.31 -26.76 -2.99
N LYS A 236 12.01 -26.04 -2.10
CA LYS A 236 13.41 -25.57 -2.30
C LYS A 236 13.58 -24.72 -3.56
N ILE A 237 12.64 -23.82 -3.82
CA ILE A 237 12.59 -22.93 -4.98
C ILE A 237 12.79 -21.46 -4.60
#